data_f7df4d329fb5acd7816d2dae39ddc2ac
#
_entry.id   f7df4d329fb5acd7816d2dae39ddc2ac
#
_cell.length_a   1.000
_cell.length_b   1.000
_cell.length_c   1.000
_cell.angle_alpha   90.00
_cell.angle_beta   90.00
_cell.angle_gamma   90.00
#
_symmetry.space_group_name_H-M   'P 1'
#
loop_
_entity.id
_entity.type
_entity.pdbx_description
1 polymer ?
#
loop_
_entity_poly.entity_id
_entity_poly.type
_entity_poly.pdbx_seq_one_letter_code
_entity_poly.pdbx_strand_id
1 'polypeptide(L)'
;MNVYSSVAELVGNTPLLELCRYEKKHGLHARMLAKLECRNPAGSAKDRVAKHMIECAEAEGKLTEGSVIIEPTSGNTGIGLAAMAKVHGYRVILTMPESMSVERRSLLRAYGAELVLTPAAGGMAGAVRKAEELAAVTPKSFIPAQFDNPANPEAHYRTTGPEIWRDTDGQVDIFVAGIGTGGTFSGTGRYLREKNPNVRLVAVEPAGSPLLSGGKAGAHGLMGIGANFIPKNMDVSLIDEIVCVREEDAYAAGRDMVACEGILVGITAGAALWAATQLARRPENEGKTVVALLPDGGERYLSTLMYQGD
;
A
#
# COMPACT_ATOMS: atom_id res chain seq x y z
N MET A 1 -5.66 -24.50 17.87
CA MET A 1 -4.52 -24.81 16.99
C MET A 1 -4.39 -23.67 15.97
N ASN A 2 -3.20 -23.13 15.78
CA ASN A 2 -2.94 -22.14 14.70
C ASN A 2 -2.51 -22.88 13.41
N VAL A 3 -3.45 -23.65 12.85
CA VAL A 3 -3.24 -24.36 11.59
C VAL A 3 -4.23 -23.79 10.57
N TYR A 4 -3.69 -23.25 9.48
CA TYR A 4 -4.46 -22.61 8.42
C TYR A 4 -4.54 -23.55 7.22
N SER A 5 -5.68 -23.58 6.55
CA SER A 5 -5.94 -24.41 5.38
C SER A 5 -5.61 -23.70 4.06
N SER A 6 -5.53 -22.39 4.10
CA SER A 6 -5.26 -21.54 2.95
C SER A 6 -4.36 -20.36 3.31
N VAL A 7 -3.47 -19.97 2.39
CA VAL A 7 -2.66 -18.75 2.55
C VAL A 7 -3.52 -17.48 2.62
N ALA A 8 -4.74 -17.50 2.09
CA ALA A 8 -5.67 -16.38 2.20
C ALA A 8 -6.10 -16.10 3.65
N GLU A 9 -6.10 -17.11 4.52
CA GLU A 9 -6.39 -16.97 5.94
C GLU A 9 -5.27 -16.24 6.72
N LEU A 10 -4.06 -16.23 6.17
CA LEU A 10 -2.91 -15.53 6.75
C LEU A 10 -2.88 -14.04 6.41
N VAL A 11 -3.74 -13.58 5.51
CA VAL A 11 -3.80 -12.16 5.12
C VAL A 11 -4.40 -11.35 6.25
N GLY A 12 -3.72 -10.28 6.65
CA GLY A 12 -4.13 -9.43 7.75
C GLY A 12 -3.54 -9.84 9.10
N ASN A 13 -4.12 -9.34 10.19
CA ASN A 13 -3.59 -9.48 11.55
C ASN A 13 -2.09 -9.17 11.64
N THR A 14 -1.65 -8.18 10.86
CA THR A 14 -0.26 -7.75 10.87
C THR A 14 0.08 -7.06 12.18
N PRO A 15 1.30 -7.21 12.71
CA PRO A 15 1.65 -6.62 14.00
C PRO A 15 1.78 -5.10 13.94
N LEU A 16 1.51 -4.46 15.08
CA LEU A 16 2.04 -3.15 15.43
C LEU A 16 3.38 -3.32 16.15
N LEU A 17 4.38 -2.57 15.73
CA LEU A 17 5.69 -2.50 16.40
C LEU A 17 5.87 -1.11 17.00
N GLU A 18 6.17 -1.04 18.29
CA GLU A 18 6.60 0.20 18.95
C GLU A 18 8.06 0.49 18.61
N LEU A 19 8.33 1.69 18.11
CA LEU A 19 9.63 2.06 17.57
C LEU A 19 10.56 2.68 18.64
N CYS A 20 10.75 1.98 19.75
CA CYS A 20 11.45 2.51 20.95
C CYS A 20 12.87 2.99 20.67
N ARG A 21 13.64 2.28 19.82
CA ARG A 21 15.01 2.68 19.50
C ARG A 21 15.04 3.85 18.52
N TYR A 22 14.10 3.86 17.58
CA TYR A 22 13.92 4.93 16.63
C TYR A 22 13.49 6.22 17.34
N GLU A 23 12.52 6.14 18.26
CA GLU A 23 12.06 7.26 19.11
C GLU A 23 13.23 7.87 19.89
N LYS A 24 14.02 7.01 20.57
CA LYS A 24 15.18 7.45 21.33
C LYS A 24 16.24 8.14 20.46
N LYS A 25 16.56 7.57 19.29
CA LYS A 25 17.52 8.15 18.33
C LYS A 25 17.11 9.53 17.88
N HIS A 26 15.82 9.71 17.60
CA HIS A 26 15.28 10.95 17.03
C HIS A 26 14.75 11.94 18.08
N GLY A 27 14.81 11.61 19.38
CA GLY A 27 14.33 12.46 20.48
C GLY A 27 12.85 12.81 20.34
N LEU A 28 12.01 11.80 20.05
CA LEU A 28 10.58 12.02 19.81
C LEU A 28 9.81 12.17 21.12
N HIS A 29 8.77 12.99 21.10
CA HIS A 29 7.91 13.27 22.26
C HIS A 29 6.60 12.43 22.23
N ALA A 30 6.22 11.94 21.06
CA ALA A 30 5.06 11.05 20.89
C ALA A 30 5.52 9.59 20.79
N ARG A 31 4.65 8.67 21.19
CA ARG A 31 4.80 7.23 21.00
C ARG A 31 4.58 6.87 19.53
N MET A 32 5.50 6.18 18.90
CA MET A 32 5.39 5.77 17.50
C MET A 32 5.16 4.28 17.34
N LEU A 33 4.09 3.94 16.64
CA LEU A 33 3.74 2.57 16.29
C LEU A 33 3.78 2.38 14.76
N ALA A 34 4.44 1.32 14.30
CA ALA A 34 4.48 0.94 12.90
C ALA A 34 3.55 -0.24 12.63
N LYS A 35 2.55 -0.08 11.75
CA LYS A 35 1.74 -1.18 11.23
C LYS A 35 2.48 -1.86 10.10
N LEU A 36 2.99 -3.07 10.36
CA LEU A 36 3.93 -3.78 9.48
C LEU A 36 3.21 -4.63 8.43
N GLU A 37 2.78 -4.03 7.33
CA GLU A 37 2.07 -4.72 6.25
C GLU A 37 2.97 -5.67 5.42
N CYS A 38 4.28 -5.59 5.57
CA CYS A 38 5.23 -6.57 5.02
C CYS A 38 5.05 -7.98 5.62
N ARG A 39 4.30 -8.12 6.70
CA ARG A 39 3.99 -9.41 7.34
C ARG A 39 2.79 -10.14 6.70
N ASN A 40 2.13 -9.55 5.73
CA ASN A 40 1.21 -10.29 4.89
C ASN A 40 1.95 -11.35 4.03
N PRO A 41 1.28 -12.44 3.61
CA PRO A 41 1.92 -13.57 2.92
C PRO A 41 2.68 -13.21 1.64
N ALA A 42 2.14 -12.31 0.82
CA ALA A 42 2.82 -11.82 -0.38
C ALA A 42 3.57 -10.50 -0.12
N GLY A 43 3.69 -10.09 1.15
CA GLY A 43 4.60 -9.07 1.67
C GLY A 43 4.14 -7.63 1.53
N SER A 44 2.83 -7.36 1.42
CA SER A 44 2.34 -5.98 1.38
C SER A 44 0.88 -5.81 1.79
N ALA A 45 0.47 -4.55 2.04
CA ALA A 45 -0.92 -4.16 2.26
C ALA A 45 -1.86 -4.55 1.10
N LYS A 46 -1.31 -4.78 -0.10
CA LYS A 46 -2.11 -5.14 -1.28
C LYS A 46 -2.63 -6.58 -1.24
N ASP A 47 -2.10 -7.42 -0.38
CA ASP A 47 -2.64 -8.75 -0.14
C ASP A 47 -4.09 -8.68 0.35
N ARG A 48 -4.37 -7.73 1.26
CA ARG A 48 -5.72 -7.45 1.77
C ARG A 48 -6.67 -7.00 0.65
N VAL A 49 -6.18 -6.06 -0.16
CA VAL A 49 -6.92 -5.49 -1.29
C VAL A 49 -7.23 -6.55 -2.33
N ALA A 50 -6.23 -7.33 -2.72
CA ALA A 50 -6.37 -8.41 -3.71
C ALA A 50 -7.37 -9.47 -3.25
N LYS A 51 -7.22 -9.95 -2.01
CA LYS A 51 -8.16 -10.90 -1.40
C LYS A 51 -9.59 -10.37 -1.45
N HIS A 52 -9.82 -9.17 -0.93
CA HIS A 52 -11.17 -8.63 -0.80
C HIS A 52 -11.81 -8.31 -2.17
N MET A 53 -11.04 -7.79 -3.15
CA MET A 53 -11.54 -7.56 -4.51
C MET A 53 -11.96 -8.88 -5.19
N ILE A 54 -11.22 -9.98 -4.99
CA ILE A 54 -11.57 -11.29 -5.52
C ILE A 54 -12.83 -11.82 -4.83
N GLU A 55 -12.88 -11.84 -3.51
CA GLU A 55 -14.03 -12.33 -2.72
C GLU A 55 -15.31 -11.54 -3.04
N CYS A 56 -15.23 -10.23 -3.18
CA CYS A 56 -16.39 -9.41 -3.60
C CYS A 56 -16.84 -9.76 -5.02
N ALA A 57 -15.90 -9.93 -5.95
CA ALA A 57 -16.22 -10.27 -7.33
C ALA A 57 -16.84 -11.66 -7.46
N GLU A 58 -16.42 -12.62 -6.64
CA GLU A 58 -17.06 -13.94 -6.53
C GLU A 58 -18.49 -13.83 -5.99
N ALA A 59 -18.67 -13.10 -4.88
CA ALA A 59 -19.98 -12.89 -4.28
C ALA A 59 -20.98 -12.18 -5.23
N GLU A 60 -20.47 -11.32 -6.11
CA GLU A 60 -21.25 -10.62 -7.13
C GLU A 60 -21.42 -11.43 -8.43
N GLY A 61 -20.84 -12.62 -8.53
CA GLY A 61 -20.90 -13.47 -9.73
C GLY A 61 -20.06 -12.93 -10.93
N LYS A 62 -19.19 -11.95 -10.70
CA LYS A 62 -18.26 -11.42 -11.70
C LYS A 62 -17.07 -12.34 -11.94
N LEU A 63 -16.64 -13.06 -10.89
CA LEU A 63 -15.66 -14.14 -10.95
C LEU A 63 -16.35 -15.49 -10.75
N THR A 64 -16.14 -16.40 -11.69
CA THR A 64 -16.66 -17.78 -11.67
C THR A 64 -15.58 -18.72 -12.16
N GLU A 65 -15.82 -20.03 -12.08
CA GLU A 65 -14.86 -21.01 -12.59
C GLU A 65 -14.44 -20.71 -14.05
N GLY A 66 -13.13 -20.73 -14.29
CA GLY A 66 -12.52 -20.40 -15.58
C GLY A 66 -12.41 -18.91 -15.90
N SER A 67 -12.76 -18.02 -14.97
CA SER A 67 -12.54 -16.58 -15.11
C SER A 67 -11.06 -16.23 -15.16
N VAL A 68 -10.74 -15.09 -15.82
CA VAL A 68 -9.39 -14.56 -15.98
C VAL A 68 -9.35 -13.15 -15.39
N ILE A 69 -8.47 -12.94 -14.43
CA ILE A 69 -8.21 -11.62 -13.83
C ILE A 69 -7.19 -10.91 -14.70
N ILE A 70 -7.49 -9.67 -15.12
CA ILE A 70 -6.60 -8.82 -15.93
C ILE A 70 -6.42 -7.50 -15.22
N GLU A 71 -5.17 -7.10 -14.88
CA GLU A 71 -4.92 -5.82 -14.19
C GLU A 71 -3.69 -5.12 -14.77
N PRO A 72 -3.78 -3.81 -15.05
CA PRO A 72 -2.63 -3.01 -15.46
C PRO A 72 -1.81 -2.61 -14.23
N THR A 73 -0.82 -3.40 -13.87
CA THR A 73 0.03 -3.14 -12.69
C THR A 73 1.35 -3.90 -12.75
N SER A 74 2.39 -3.28 -12.24
CA SER A 74 3.71 -3.90 -12.03
C SER A 74 4.13 -3.93 -10.56
N GLY A 75 3.27 -3.44 -9.68
CA GLY A 75 3.55 -3.24 -8.26
C GLY A 75 2.93 -4.31 -7.37
N ASN A 76 2.82 -3.96 -6.09
CA ASN A 76 2.31 -4.85 -5.03
C ASN A 76 0.90 -5.38 -5.30
N THR A 77 0.05 -4.63 -6.01
CA THR A 77 -1.29 -5.12 -6.39
C THR A 77 -1.21 -6.33 -7.30
N GLY A 78 -0.31 -6.32 -8.30
CA GLY A 78 -0.09 -7.48 -9.18
C GLY A 78 0.39 -8.69 -8.41
N ILE A 79 1.29 -8.51 -7.45
CA ILE A 79 1.80 -9.59 -6.59
C ILE A 79 0.67 -10.16 -5.72
N GLY A 80 -0.09 -9.30 -5.05
CA GLY A 80 -1.24 -9.71 -4.24
C GLY A 80 -2.30 -10.43 -5.07
N LEU A 81 -2.67 -9.90 -6.25
CA LEU A 81 -3.62 -10.55 -7.16
C LEU A 81 -3.11 -11.92 -7.63
N ALA A 82 -1.85 -12.03 -8.03
CA ALA A 82 -1.28 -13.30 -8.46
C ALA A 82 -1.29 -14.35 -7.34
N ALA A 83 -0.91 -13.94 -6.12
CA ALA A 83 -0.92 -14.83 -4.95
C ALA A 83 -2.34 -15.29 -4.59
N MET A 84 -3.29 -14.36 -4.47
CA MET A 84 -4.66 -14.68 -4.07
C MET A 84 -5.43 -15.42 -5.17
N ALA A 85 -5.29 -15.01 -6.43
CA ALA A 85 -5.93 -15.70 -7.55
C ALA A 85 -5.49 -17.17 -7.66
N LYS A 86 -4.22 -17.46 -7.35
CA LYS A 86 -3.73 -18.84 -7.32
C LYS A 86 -4.46 -19.71 -6.29
N VAL A 87 -4.80 -19.14 -5.14
CA VAL A 87 -5.58 -19.82 -4.08
C VAL A 87 -7.02 -20.11 -4.54
N HIS A 88 -7.61 -19.17 -5.28
CA HIS A 88 -8.99 -19.27 -5.78
C HIS A 88 -9.10 -20.00 -7.14
N GLY A 89 -7.97 -20.44 -7.74
CA GLY A 89 -7.96 -21.18 -9.00
C GLY A 89 -8.11 -20.33 -10.26
N TYR A 90 -7.89 -19.00 -10.19
CA TYR A 90 -7.98 -18.10 -11.33
C TYR A 90 -6.66 -17.90 -12.06
N ARG A 91 -6.74 -17.69 -13.35
CA ARG A 91 -5.63 -17.19 -14.16
C ARG A 91 -5.50 -15.67 -13.96
N VAL A 92 -4.27 -15.17 -14.00
CA VAL A 92 -3.98 -13.74 -13.90
C VAL A 92 -3.11 -13.30 -15.06
N ILE A 93 -3.53 -12.26 -15.76
CA ILE A 93 -2.76 -11.56 -16.80
C ILE A 93 -2.46 -10.15 -16.28
N LEU A 94 -1.20 -9.77 -16.20
CA LEU A 94 -0.77 -8.44 -15.79
C LEU A 94 -0.14 -7.71 -16.97
N THR A 95 -0.64 -6.52 -17.26
CA THR A 95 -0.07 -5.65 -18.28
C THR A 95 0.82 -4.59 -17.65
N MET A 96 1.98 -4.35 -18.22
CA MET A 96 2.94 -3.38 -17.69
C MET A 96 3.93 -2.92 -18.76
N PRO A 97 4.53 -1.73 -18.63
CA PRO A 97 5.60 -1.29 -19.51
C PRO A 97 6.83 -2.22 -19.45
N GLU A 98 7.48 -2.45 -20.57
CA GLU A 98 8.71 -3.24 -20.65
C GLU A 98 9.90 -2.65 -19.89
N SER A 99 9.81 -1.38 -19.51
CA SER A 99 10.78 -0.70 -18.64
C SER A 99 10.76 -1.14 -17.18
N MET A 100 9.76 -1.94 -16.78
CA MET A 100 9.71 -2.48 -15.41
C MET A 100 10.87 -3.43 -15.15
N SER A 101 11.42 -3.37 -13.93
CA SER A 101 12.62 -4.14 -13.56
C SER A 101 12.45 -5.65 -13.74
N VAL A 102 13.56 -6.33 -14.04
CA VAL A 102 13.58 -7.78 -14.23
C VAL A 102 13.14 -8.51 -12.97
N GLU A 103 13.56 -8.01 -11.80
CA GLU A 103 13.21 -8.58 -10.49
C GLU A 103 11.70 -8.59 -10.27
N ARG A 104 11.01 -7.47 -10.56
CA ARG A 104 9.55 -7.39 -10.46
C ARG A 104 8.85 -8.36 -11.40
N ARG A 105 9.30 -8.42 -12.67
CA ARG A 105 8.75 -9.35 -13.65
C ARG A 105 8.97 -10.81 -13.23
N SER A 106 10.15 -11.13 -12.70
CA SER A 106 10.48 -12.48 -12.21
C SER A 106 9.62 -12.88 -11.03
N LEU A 107 9.40 -11.95 -10.07
CA LEU A 107 8.56 -12.19 -8.90
C LEU A 107 7.10 -12.47 -9.30
N LEU A 108 6.54 -11.68 -10.21
CA LEU A 108 5.17 -11.87 -10.71
C LEU A 108 5.00 -13.22 -11.43
N ARG A 109 5.99 -13.61 -12.27
CA ARG A 109 5.99 -14.92 -12.92
C ARG A 109 6.11 -16.07 -11.92
N ALA A 110 6.90 -15.91 -10.87
CA ALA A 110 7.04 -16.90 -9.81
C ALA A 110 5.70 -17.17 -9.08
N TYR A 111 4.86 -16.15 -8.93
CA TYR A 111 3.49 -16.31 -8.45
C TYR A 111 2.52 -16.86 -9.52
N GLY A 112 2.97 -17.11 -10.74
CA GLY A 112 2.19 -17.73 -11.81
C GLY A 112 1.38 -16.74 -12.65
N ALA A 113 1.65 -15.44 -12.58
CA ALA A 113 1.02 -14.45 -13.45
C ALA A 113 1.58 -14.51 -14.88
N GLU A 114 0.70 -14.37 -15.86
CA GLU A 114 1.04 -14.15 -17.27
C GLU A 114 1.34 -12.66 -17.46
N LEU A 115 2.50 -12.31 -18.03
CA LEU A 115 2.90 -10.92 -18.21
C LEU A 115 2.79 -10.52 -19.68
N VAL A 116 2.06 -9.44 -19.92
CA VAL A 116 1.96 -8.78 -21.23
C VAL A 116 2.69 -7.45 -21.15
N LEU A 117 3.86 -7.38 -21.77
CA LEU A 117 4.69 -6.18 -21.79
C LEU A 117 4.20 -5.23 -22.88
N THR A 118 4.12 -3.95 -22.57
CA THR A 118 3.76 -2.86 -23.48
C THR A 118 4.98 -1.96 -23.75
N PRO A 119 5.03 -1.25 -24.90
CA PRO A 119 6.14 -0.33 -25.18
C PRO A 119 6.36 0.67 -24.06
N ALA A 120 7.62 0.88 -23.68
CA ALA A 120 7.99 1.79 -22.59
C ALA A 120 7.47 3.22 -22.77
N ALA A 121 7.44 3.73 -24.00
CA ALA A 121 6.95 5.06 -24.36
C ALA A 121 5.47 5.28 -24.00
N GLY A 122 4.66 4.20 -23.94
CA GLY A 122 3.24 4.26 -23.55
C GLY A 122 3.01 4.38 -22.06
N GLY A 123 4.04 4.15 -21.23
CA GLY A 123 3.94 4.14 -19.78
C GLY A 123 2.78 3.30 -19.24
N MET A 124 2.27 3.64 -18.07
CA MET A 124 1.12 2.95 -17.48
C MET A 124 -0.18 3.14 -18.29
N ALA A 125 -0.34 4.25 -18.98
CA ALA A 125 -1.50 4.47 -19.85
C ALA A 125 -1.55 3.44 -21.00
N GLY A 126 -0.39 3.05 -21.54
CA GLY A 126 -0.29 1.97 -22.53
C GLY A 126 -0.66 0.61 -21.94
N ALA A 127 -0.26 0.35 -20.70
CA ALA A 127 -0.62 -0.88 -19.99
C ALA A 127 -2.14 -0.95 -19.71
N VAL A 128 -2.77 0.16 -19.33
CA VAL A 128 -4.24 0.24 -19.13
C VAL A 128 -4.97 -0.11 -20.42
N ARG A 129 -4.66 0.58 -21.52
CA ARG A 129 -5.29 0.27 -22.82
C ARG A 129 -5.13 -1.21 -23.20
N LYS A 130 -3.94 -1.76 -22.97
CA LYS A 130 -3.68 -3.19 -23.27
C LYS A 130 -4.49 -4.14 -22.40
N ALA A 131 -4.71 -3.81 -21.13
CA ALA A 131 -5.59 -4.60 -20.26
C ALA A 131 -7.04 -4.58 -20.77
N GLU A 132 -7.55 -3.40 -21.19
CA GLU A 132 -8.88 -3.25 -21.75
C GLU A 132 -9.05 -4.02 -23.08
N GLU A 133 -8.06 -3.94 -23.98
CA GLU A 133 -8.03 -4.73 -25.23
C GLU A 133 -8.11 -6.24 -24.94
N LEU A 134 -7.31 -6.73 -24.00
CA LEU A 134 -7.31 -8.12 -23.62
C LEU A 134 -8.63 -8.55 -23.00
N ALA A 135 -9.19 -7.71 -22.12
CA ALA A 135 -10.46 -8.00 -21.49
C ALA A 135 -11.61 -8.10 -22.52
N ALA A 136 -11.61 -7.24 -23.57
CA ALA A 136 -12.63 -7.26 -24.60
C ALA A 136 -12.66 -8.56 -25.43
N VAL A 137 -11.53 -9.29 -25.52
CA VAL A 137 -11.40 -10.53 -26.31
C VAL A 137 -11.26 -11.78 -25.46
N THR A 138 -11.12 -11.65 -24.14
CA THR A 138 -10.96 -12.78 -23.22
C THR A 138 -12.31 -13.11 -22.58
N PRO A 139 -12.89 -14.28 -22.84
CA PRO A 139 -14.14 -14.68 -22.20
C PRO A 139 -14.00 -14.73 -20.67
N LYS A 140 -15.05 -14.34 -19.95
CA LYS A 140 -15.09 -14.31 -18.49
C LYS A 140 -13.93 -13.50 -17.86
N SER A 141 -13.44 -12.47 -18.54
CA SER A 141 -12.43 -11.59 -17.96
C SER A 141 -13.01 -10.67 -16.92
N PHE A 142 -12.18 -10.35 -15.90
CA PHE A 142 -12.50 -9.39 -14.85
C PHE A 142 -11.31 -8.45 -14.64
N ILE A 143 -11.55 -7.15 -14.67
CA ILE A 143 -10.56 -6.11 -14.32
C ILE A 143 -10.88 -5.62 -12.91
N PRO A 144 -10.02 -5.90 -11.91
CA PRO A 144 -10.21 -5.43 -10.53
C PRO A 144 -10.28 -3.92 -10.38
N ALA A 145 -9.57 -3.16 -11.21
CA ALA A 145 -9.58 -1.68 -11.24
C ALA A 145 -9.24 -1.06 -9.87
N GLN A 146 -8.06 -1.33 -9.34
CA GLN A 146 -7.63 -0.97 -7.98
C GLN A 146 -7.85 0.50 -7.56
N PHE A 147 -7.88 1.44 -8.50
CA PHE A 147 -8.05 2.88 -8.22
C PHE A 147 -9.53 3.30 -8.08
N ASP A 148 -10.45 2.50 -8.61
CA ASP A 148 -11.87 2.82 -8.74
C ASP A 148 -12.76 1.85 -7.94
N ASN A 149 -12.27 0.65 -7.63
CA ASN A 149 -13.04 -0.41 -7.00
C ASN A 149 -13.25 -0.14 -5.51
N PRO A 150 -14.50 0.02 -5.02
CA PRO A 150 -14.80 0.28 -3.61
C PRO A 150 -14.40 -0.87 -2.67
N ALA A 151 -14.20 -2.08 -3.17
CA ALA A 151 -13.66 -3.18 -2.38
C ALA A 151 -12.24 -2.91 -1.86
N ASN A 152 -11.48 -2.00 -2.49
CA ASN A 152 -10.17 -1.60 -2.01
C ASN A 152 -10.23 -0.87 -0.66
N PRO A 153 -10.88 0.29 -0.50
CA PRO A 153 -11.01 0.92 0.82
C PRO A 153 -11.81 0.04 1.80
N GLU A 154 -12.77 -0.74 1.33
CA GLU A 154 -13.56 -1.63 2.19
C GLU A 154 -12.68 -2.72 2.83
N ALA A 155 -11.68 -3.26 2.13
CA ALA A 155 -10.71 -4.19 2.69
C ALA A 155 -10.04 -3.62 3.95
N HIS A 156 -9.62 -2.36 3.90
CA HIS A 156 -8.96 -1.69 5.01
C HIS A 156 -9.93 -1.27 6.12
N TYR A 157 -11.15 -0.90 5.77
CA TYR A 157 -12.21 -0.61 6.73
C TYR A 157 -12.55 -1.86 7.56
N ARG A 158 -12.64 -3.03 6.91
CA ARG A 158 -12.98 -4.29 7.58
C ARG A 158 -11.82 -4.96 8.34
N THR A 159 -10.58 -4.62 8.00
CA THR A 159 -9.43 -5.33 8.56
C THR A 159 -8.41 -4.39 9.20
N THR A 160 -7.75 -3.52 8.46
CA THR A 160 -6.65 -2.67 8.96
C THR A 160 -7.09 -1.72 10.07
N GLY A 161 -8.22 -1.05 9.89
CA GLY A 161 -8.79 -0.15 10.90
C GLY A 161 -9.14 -0.86 12.22
N PRO A 162 -9.93 -1.93 12.18
CA PRO A 162 -10.22 -2.77 13.35
C PRO A 162 -8.98 -3.31 14.05
N GLU A 163 -7.98 -3.77 13.29
CA GLU A 163 -6.73 -4.28 13.86
C GLU A 163 -5.96 -3.18 14.61
N ILE A 164 -5.78 -2.00 14.00
CA ILE A 164 -5.11 -0.87 14.66
C ILE A 164 -5.85 -0.49 15.93
N TRP A 165 -7.18 -0.36 15.88
CA TRP A 165 -8.00 -0.01 17.03
C TRP A 165 -7.87 -1.02 18.18
N ARG A 166 -7.99 -2.31 17.86
CA ARG A 166 -7.85 -3.40 18.83
C ARG A 166 -6.44 -3.44 19.45
N ASP A 167 -5.40 -3.36 18.60
CA ASP A 167 -4.02 -3.58 19.00
C ASP A 167 -3.43 -2.36 19.74
N THR A 168 -4.12 -1.23 19.75
CA THR A 168 -3.81 -0.03 20.54
C THR A 168 -4.73 0.16 21.74
N ASP A 169 -5.65 -0.77 22.02
CA ASP A 169 -6.74 -0.57 23.01
C ASP A 169 -7.50 0.75 22.79
N GLY A 170 -7.65 1.14 21.51
CA GLY A 170 -8.30 2.37 21.11
C GLY A 170 -7.45 3.64 21.30
N GLN A 171 -6.20 3.52 21.71
CA GLN A 171 -5.30 4.65 21.95
C GLN A 171 -4.53 5.00 20.66
N VAL A 172 -5.22 5.58 19.70
CA VAL A 172 -4.63 6.13 18.47
C VAL A 172 -5.08 7.58 18.31
N ASP A 173 -4.11 8.50 18.36
CA ASP A 173 -4.36 9.94 18.22
C ASP A 173 -4.12 10.41 16.79
N ILE A 174 -3.10 9.87 16.12
CA ILE A 174 -2.71 10.27 14.78
C ILE A 174 -2.47 9.01 13.94
N PHE A 175 -3.12 8.93 12.79
CA PHE A 175 -2.88 7.90 11.78
C PHE A 175 -2.22 8.50 10.54
N VAL A 176 -1.12 7.88 10.08
CA VAL A 176 -0.31 8.36 8.96
C VAL A 176 -0.23 7.29 7.88
N ALA A 177 -0.62 7.61 6.66
CA ALA A 177 -0.49 6.69 5.52
C ALA A 177 -0.19 7.40 4.20
N GLY A 178 0.63 6.76 3.36
CA GLY A 178 0.92 7.20 2.00
C GLY A 178 -0.26 6.99 1.05
N ILE A 179 -0.49 7.96 0.14
CA ILE A 179 -1.61 7.93 -0.80
C ILE A 179 -1.15 7.40 -2.16
N GLY A 180 -1.43 6.11 -2.41
CA GLY A 180 -1.32 5.48 -3.74
C GLY A 180 -2.68 5.37 -4.40
N THR A 181 -3.44 4.30 -4.11
CA THR A 181 -4.83 4.13 -4.58
C THR A 181 -5.86 4.83 -3.70
N GLY A 182 -5.46 5.39 -2.57
CA GLY A 182 -6.36 6.00 -1.58
C GLY A 182 -7.02 5.00 -0.62
N GLY A 183 -7.09 3.72 -0.98
CA GLY A 183 -7.86 2.72 -0.23
C GLY A 183 -7.43 2.54 1.21
N THR A 184 -6.12 2.43 1.46
CA THR A 184 -5.56 2.26 2.81
C THR A 184 -5.96 3.42 3.72
N PHE A 185 -5.72 4.66 3.27
CA PHE A 185 -6.04 5.86 4.04
C PHE A 185 -7.54 5.99 4.28
N SER A 186 -8.34 5.90 3.20
CA SER A 186 -9.79 6.11 3.28
C SER A 186 -10.49 5.03 4.11
N GLY A 187 -10.17 3.76 3.89
CA GLY A 187 -10.80 2.66 4.62
C GLY A 187 -10.42 2.65 6.09
N THR A 188 -9.13 2.73 6.40
CA THR A 188 -8.63 2.77 7.79
C THR A 188 -9.10 4.04 8.50
N GLY A 189 -8.96 5.20 7.84
CA GLY A 189 -9.32 6.49 8.39
C GLY A 189 -10.81 6.59 8.72
N ARG A 190 -11.69 6.12 7.82
CA ARG A 190 -13.14 6.05 8.09
C ARG A 190 -13.43 5.25 9.36
N TYR A 191 -12.88 4.05 9.49
CA TYR A 191 -13.09 3.21 10.67
C TYR A 191 -12.59 3.88 11.96
N LEU A 192 -11.37 4.42 11.94
CA LEU A 192 -10.78 5.08 13.11
C LEU A 192 -11.58 6.33 13.51
N ARG A 193 -12.04 7.12 12.55
CA ARG A 193 -12.85 8.32 12.78
C ARG A 193 -14.23 8.00 13.38
N GLU A 194 -14.84 6.89 12.96
CA GLU A 194 -16.09 6.39 13.55
C GLU A 194 -15.91 5.96 15.01
N LYS A 195 -14.73 5.42 15.37
CA LYS A 195 -14.40 5.02 16.75
C LYS A 195 -13.97 6.20 17.63
N ASN A 196 -13.19 7.10 17.09
CA ASN A 196 -12.68 8.29 17.76
C ASN A 196 -12.79 9.50 16.80
N PRO A 197 -13.81 10.36 16.96
CA PRO A 197 -13.96 11.55 16.12
C PRO A 197 -12.76 12.52 16.16
N ASN A 198 -11.92 12.42 17.20
CA ASN A 198 -10.76 13.30 17.39
C ASN A 198 -9.46 12.72 16.79
N VAL A 199 -9.48 11.50 16.24
CA VAL A 199 -8.29 10.96 15.58
C VAL A 199 -7.87 11.86 14.41
N ARG A 200 -6.60 12.21 14.35
CA ARG A 200 -6.05 13.02 13.26
C ARG A 200 -5.56 12.12 12.14
N LEU A 201 -6.07 12.35 10.93
CA LEU A 201 -5.76 11.56 9.75
C LEU A 201 -4.81 12.34 8.84
N VAL A 202 -3.58 11.84 8.69
CA VAL A 202 -2.51 12.53 7.96
C VAL A 202 -2.17 11.76 6.69
N ALA A 203 -2.41 12.42 5.56
CA ALA A 203 -2.08 11.90 4.24
C ALA A 203 -0.63 12.23 3.86
N VAL A 204 0.06 11.27 3.26
CA VAL A 204 1.43 11.48 2.76
C VAL A 204 1.45 11.42 1.24
N GLU A 205 2.02 12.44 0.61
CA GLU A 205 2.21 12.52 -0.83
C GLU A 205 3.65 12.91 -1.21
N PRO A 206 4.10 12.62 -2.46
CA PRO A 206 5.42 13.05 -2.91
C PRO A 206 5.51 14.56 -3.08
N ALA A 207 6.58 15.18 -2.58
CA ALA A 207 6.85 16.60 -2.82
C ALA A 207 6.99 16.94 -4.31
N GLY A 208 7.45 15.98 -5.14
CA GLY A 208 7.52 16.13 -6.60
C GLY A 208 6.15 16.05 -7.32
N SER A 209 5.09 15.59 -6.65
CA SER A 209 3.73 15.50 -7.21
C SER A 209 2.67 15.77 -6.14
N PRO A 210 2.60 17.01 -5.60
CA PRO A 210 1.77 17.35 -4.44
C PRO A 210 0.32 17.69 -4.85
N LEU A 211 -0.40 16.75 -5.45
CA LEU A 211 -1.74 16.96 -6.01
C LEU A 211 -2.81 17.21 -4.94
N LEU A 212 -2.73 16.51 -3.81
CA LEU A 212 -3.67 16.69 -2.70
C LEU A 212 -3.50 18.06 -2.02
N SER A 213 -2.27 18.60 -2.03
CA SER A 213 -1.96 19.96 -1.52
C SER A 213 -2.24 21.07 -2.53
N GLY A 214 -2.89 20.77 -3.68
CA GLY A 214 -3.22 21.76 -4.71
C GLY A 214 -2.08 22.08 -5.69
N GLY A 215 -0.99 21.30 -5.69
CA GLY A 215 0.10 21.42 -6.65
C GLY A 215 -0.19 20.71 -7.98
N LYS A 216 0.86 20.48 -8.75
CA LYS A 216 0.78 19.82 -10.07
C LYS A 216 1.38 18.43 -10.02
N ALA A 217 0.84 17.53 -10.87
CA ALA A 217 1.45 16.23 -11.12
C ALA A 217 2.88 16.39 -11.64
N GLY A 218 3.80 15.56 -11.14
CA GLY A 218 5.21 15.60 -11.51
C GLY A 218 5.88 14.23 -11.37
N ALA A 219 7.12 14.14 -11.88
CA ALA A 219 7.94 12.95 -11.72
C ALA A 219 8.49 12.87 -10.28
N HIS A 220 8.51 11.65 -9.75
CA HIS A 220 9.08 11.34 -8.43
C HIS A 220 9.47 9.87 -8.34
N GLY A 221 10.41 9.55 -7.43
CA GLY A 221 10.87 8.18 -7.17
C GLY A 221 10.19 7.48 -5.99
N LEU A 222 9.19 8.09 -5.33
CA LEU A 222 8.43 7.44 -4.25
C LEU A 222 7.45 6.40 -4.82
N MET A 223 8.01 5.25 -5.21
CA MET A 223 7.24 4.15 -5.82
C MET A 223 6.16 3.63 -4.86
N GLY A 224 4.91 3.61 -5.33
CA GLY A 224 3.76 3.09 -4.57
C GLY A 224 2.77 4.14 -4.10
N ILE A 225 3.15 5.42 -4.11
CA ILE A 225 2.28 6.58 -3.86
C ILE A 225 2.39 7.59 -5.00
N GLY A 226 1.54 8.61 -5.00
CA GLY A 226 1.59 9.68 -6.00
C GLY A 226 1.26 9.20 -7.41
N ALA A 227 0.04 8.73 -7.64
CA ALA A 227 -0.40 8.19 -8.93
C ALA A 227 -0.52 9.23 -10.07
N ASN A 228 -0.18 10.51 -9.79
CA ASN A 228 -0.36 11.65 -10.70
C ASN A 228 -1.81 11.98 -11.07
N PHE A 229 -2.75 11.47 -10.30
CA PHE A 229 -4.17 11.83 -10.27
C PHE A 229 -4.75 11.49 -8.89
N ILE A 230 -5.90 12.06 -8.54
CA ILE A 230 -6.61 11.72 -7.30
C ILE A 230 -7.51 10.52 -7.60
N PRO A 231 -7.27 9.35 -6.97
CA PRO A 231 -8.06 8.14 -7.19
C PRO A 231 -9.50 8.31 -6.69
N LYS A 232 -10.46 7.61 -7.32
CA LYS A 232 -11.86 7.61 -6.84
C LYS A 232 -12.02 6.99 -5.44
N ASN A 233 -11.14 6.07 -5.08
CA ASN A 233 -11.10 5.45 -3.75
C ASN A 233 -10.58 6.38 -2.65
N MET A 234 -10.08 7.57 -3.01
CA MET A 234 -9.57 8.54 -2.05
C MET A 234 -10.69 9.43 -1.54
N ASP A 235 -11.05 9.29 -0.29
CA ASP A 235 -11.94 10.22 0.40
C ASP A 235 -11.13 11.39 0.97
N VAL A 236 -11.08 12.48 0.20
CA VAL A 236 -10.32 13.68 0.58
C VAL A 236 -10.94 14.41 1.78
N SER A 237 -12.22 14.18 2.10
CA SER A 237 -12.90 14.81 3.22
C SER A 237 -12.39 14.31 4.58
N LEU A 238 -11.72 13.16 4.60
CA LEU A 238 -11.12 12.60 5.81
C LEU A 238 -9.77 13.22 6.18
N ILE A 239 -9.15 13.99 5.28
CA ILE A 239 -7.80 14.52 5.49
C ILE A 239 -7.83 15.69 6.47
N ASP A 240 -7.09 15.56 7.57
CA ASP A 240 -6.85 16.67 8.50
C ASP A 240 -5.56 17.42 8.18
N GLU A 241 -4.55 16.69 7.67
CA GLU A 241 -3.26 17.27 7.27
C GLU A 241 -2.64 16.48 6.11
N ILE A 242 -1.88 17.16 5.28
CA ILE A 242 -1.08 16.57 4.21
C ILE A 242 0.39 16.86 4.48
N VAL A 243 1.22 15.82 4.41
CA VAL A 243 2.66 15.93 4.50
C VAL A 243 3.28 15.57 3.16
N CYS A 244 3.93 16.55 2.52
CA CYS A 244 4.72 16.34 1.31
C CYS A 244 6.11 15.82 1.68
N VAL A 245 6.52 14.68 1.12
CA VAL A 245 7.80 14.03 1.44
C VAL A 245 8.71 14.01 0.22
N ARG A 246 9.98 14.39 0.40
CA ARG A 246 11.01 14.28 -0.62
C ARG A 246 11.59 12.88 -0.65
N GLU A 247 12.17 12.48 -1.77
CA GLU A 247 12.74 11.15 -1.96
C GLU A 247 13.86 10.86 -0.97
N GLU A 248 14.78 11.79 -0.83
CA GLU A 248 15.93 11.69 0.08
C GLU A 248 15.49 11.52 1.53
N ASP A 249 14.43 12.20 1.96
CA ASP A 249 13.87 12.09 3.31
C ASP A 249 13.25 10.72 3.57
N ALA A 250 12.49 10.20 2.59
CA ALA A 250 11.91 8.87 2.66
C ALA A 250 12.99 7.78 2.71
N TYR A 251 14.03 7.91 1.89
CA TYR A 251 15.14 6.95 1.84
C TYR A 251 15.93 6.96 3.16
N ALA A 252 16.22 8.14 3.70
CA ALA A 252 16.92 8.27 4.97
C ALA A 252 16.11 7.63 6.11
N ALA A 253 14.80 7.92 6.22
CA ALA A 253 13.96 7.35 7.25
C ALA A 253 13.85 5.81 7.13
N GLY A 254 13.79 5.27 5.91
CA GLY A 254 13.78 3.83 5.70
C GLY A 254 15.09 3.14 6.09
N ARG A 255 16.25 3.75 5.79
CA ARG A 255 17.56 3.27 6.27
C ARG A 255 17.67 3.34 7.79
N ASP A 256 17.16 4.41 8.39
CA ASP A 256 17.11 4.57 9.84
C ASP A 256 16.25 3.50 10.52
N MET A 257 15.14 3.08 9.90
CA MET A 257 14.32 1.97 10.38
C MET A 257 15.13 0.67 10.46
N VAL A 258 15.93 0.39 9.44
CA VAL A 258 16.84 -0.77 9.45
C VAL A 258 17.87 -0.64 10.55
N ALA A 259 18.51 0.51 10.67
CA ALA A 259 19.58 0.75 11.64
C ALA A 259 19.09 0.72 13.10
N CYS A 260 17.85 1.17 13.36
CA CYS A 260 17.29 1.22 14.71
C CYS A 260 16.58 -0.07 15.11
N GLU A 261 15.70 -0.56 14.24
CA GLU A 261 14.75 -1.63 14.57
C GLU A 261 15.05 -2.96 13.83
N GLY A 262 15.98 -2.97 12.89
CA GLY A 262 16.37 -4.18 12.15
C GLY A 262 15.32 -4.64 11.14
N ILE A 263 14.44 -3.74 10.67
CA ILE A 263 13.36 -4.06 9.72
C ILE A 263 13.60 -3.35 8.40
N LEU A 264 13.74 -4.13 7.32
CA LEU A 264 13.74 -3.63 5.95
C LEU A 264 12.34 -3.18 5.55
N VAL A 265 12.22 -1.93 5.09
CA VAL A 265 10.95 -1.33 4.69
C VAL A 265 11.02 -0.78 3.27
N GLY A 266 9.89 -0.74 2.56
CA GLY A 266 9.83 -0.16 1.22
C GLY A 266 9.89 1.37 1.22
N ILE A 267 10.01 1.95 0.02
CA ILE A 267 10.15 3.40 -0.19
C ILE A 267 8.95 4.18 0.40
N THR A 268 7.73 3.71 0.15
CA THR A 268 6.52 4.34 0.70
C THR A 268 6.46 4.23 2.23
N ALA A 269 6.97 3.14 2.79
CA ALA A 269 7.07 2.97 4.23
C ALA A 269 8.03 4.00 4.84
N GLY A 270 9.18 4.26 4.19
CA GLY A 270 10.09 5.33 4.59
C GLY A 270 9.43 6.72 4.54
N ALA A 271 8.62 6.99 3.53
CA ALA A 271 7.88 8.26 3.44
C ALA A 271 6.85 8.41 4.58
N ALA A 272 6.08 7.37 4.88
CA ALA A 272 5.12 7.38 5.99
C ALA A 272 5.83 7.52 7.35
N LEU A 273 6.96 6.84 7.53
CA LEU A 273 7.78 6.92 8.73
C LEU A 273 8.36 8.32 8.93
N TRP A 274 8.90 8.95 7.86
CA TRP A 274 9.40 10.32 7.93
C TRP A 274 8.31 11.30 8.33
N ALA A 275 7.14 11.23 7.69
CA ALA A 275 6.00 12.09 8.01
C ALA A 275 5.55 11.92 9.47
N ALA A 276 5.43 10.67 9.95
CA ALA A 276 5.11 10.36 11.33
C ALA A 276 6.16 10.92 12.31
N THR A 277 7.45 10.87 11.93
CA THR A 277 8.55 11.45 12.72
C THR A 277 8.41 12.96 12.86
N GLN A 278 8.06 13.67 11.77
CA GLN A 278 7.82 15.12 11.86
C GLN A 278 6.67 15.47 12.81
N LEU A 279 5.61 14.66 12.80
CA LEU A 279 4.46 14.82 13.71
C LEU A 279 4.84 14.50 15.16
N ALA A 280 5.59 13.43 15.39
CA ALA A 280 6.00 12.98 16.72
C ALA A 280 6.99 13.95 17.41
N ARG A 281 7.70 14.78 16.65
CA ARG A 281 8.59 15.83 17.18
C ARG A 281 7.85 17.08 17.65
N ARG A 282 6.59 17.27 17.27
CA ARG A 282 5.85 18.49 17.62
C ARG A 282 5.48 18.50 19.10
N PRO A 283 5.74 19.58 19.84
CA PRO A 283 5.42 19.67 21.26
C PRO A 283 3.95 19.39 21.58
N GLU A 284 3.04 19.82 20.71
CA GLU A 284 1.60 19.59 20.88
C GLU A 284 1.19 18.12 20.74
N ASN A 285 2.09 17.25 20.31
CA ASN A 285 1.87 15.82 20.19
C ASN A 285 2.60 15.01 21.29
N GLU A 286 3.16 15.68 22.30
CA GLU A 286 3.77 14.99 23.44
C GLU A 286 2.78 14.04 24.11
N GLY A 287 3.21 12.80 24.36
CA GLY A 287 2.41 11.75 24.96
C GLY A 287 1.32 11.14 24.08
N LYS A 288 1.13 11.62 22.85
CA LYS A 288 0.19 11.04 21.89
C LYS A 288 0.74 9.80 21.21
N THR A 289 -0.16 8.94 20.74
CA THR A 289 0.16 7.76 19.95
C THR A 289 0.00 8.06 18.45
N VAL A 290 1.11 7.94 17.71
CA VAL A 290 1.17 8.10 16.26
C VAL A 290 1.33 6.72 15.61
N VAL A 291 0.38 6.31 14.80
CA VAL A 291 0.44 5.05 14.05
C VAL A 291 0.79 5.35 12.60
N ALA A 292 1.96 4.88 12.14
CA ALA A 292 2.37 4.92 10.75
C ALA A 292 2.11 3.57 10.07
N LEU A 293 1.40 3.57 8.94
CA LEU A 293 1.25 2.35 8.16
C LEU A 293 2.43 2.19 7.20
N LEU A 294 3.18 1.11 7.37
CA LEU A 294 4.33 0.73 6.54
C LEU A 294 3.89 -0.36 5.56
N PRO A 295 3.63 -0.01 4.27
CA PRO A 295 2.82 -0.85 3.38
C PRO A 295 3.53 -2.09 2.86
N ASP A 296 4.87 -2.15 2.86
CA ASP A 296 5.63 -3.29 2.35
C ASP A 296 7.07 -3.35 2.91
N GLY A 297 7.77 -4.45 2.58
CA GLY A 297 9.17 -4.67 2.93
C GLY A 297 10.16 -4.08 1.92
N GLY A 298 11.43 -4.00 2.32
CA GLY A 298 12.51 -3.42 1.53
C GLY A 298 13.14 -4.35 0.49
N GLU A 299 12.88 -5.65 0.54
CA GLU A 299 13.51 -6.65 -0.33
C GLU A 299 13.28 -6.38 -1.82
N ARG A 300 12.16 -5.70 -2.14
CA ARG A 300 11.78 -5.32 -3.52
C ARG A 300 12.48 -4.07 -4.03
N TYR A 301 13.30 -3.42 -3.18
CA TYR A 301 13.90 -2.12 -3.43
C TYR A 301 15.43 -2.10 -3.25
N LEU A 302 16.05 -3.29 -3.08
CA LEU A 302 17.50 -3.42 -2.86
C LEU A 302 18.34 -2.88 -4.03
N SER A 303 17.78 -2.86 -5.24
CA SER A 303 18.41 -2.27 -6.44
C SER A 303 18.12 -0.78 -6.64
N THR A 304 17.44 -0.13 -5.69
CA THR A 304 17.11 1.29 -5.77
C THR A 304 18.08 2.16 -4.96
N LEU A 305 18.08 3.47 -5.21
CA LEU A 305 18.89 4.44 -4.48
C LEU A 305 18.64 4.44 -2.95
N MET A 306 17.52 3.89 -2.50
CA MET A 306 17.25 3.76 -1.08
C MET A 306 18.28 2.87 -0.37
N TYR A 307 18.72 1.79 -1.02
CA TYR A 307 19.63 0.79 -0.44
C TYR A 307 20.96 0.62 -1.18
N GLN A 308 21.15 1.27 -2.33
CA GLN A 308 22.39 1.26 -3.09
C GLN A 308 23.24 2.54 -2.87
N GLY A 309 22.87 3.38 -1.90
CA GLY A 309 23.67 4.55 -1.57
C GLY A 309 24.89 4.17 -0.76
N ASP A 310 26.07 4.55 -1.31
CA ASP A 310 27.46 4.61 -0.77
C ASP A 310 27.94 3.49 0.16
#